data_b9614195bd6fad64f38558e487b455b2
#
_entry.id   b9614195bd6fad64f38558e487b455b2
#
_cell.length_a   1.000
_cell.length_b   1.000
_cell.length_c   1.000
_cell.angle_alpha   90.00
_cell.angle_beta   90.00
_cell.angle_gamma   90.00
#
_symmetry.space_group_name_H-M   'P 1'
#
loop_
_entity.id
_entity.type
_entity.pdbx_description
1 polymer ?
#
loop_
_entity_poly.entity_id
_entity_poly.type
_entity_poly.pdbx_seq_one_letter_code
_entity_poly.pdbx_strand_id
1 'polypeptide(L)'
;MDLSGASFTEGKSSDDWLHEIWETTRDRAAEAGVVLPDWQTFIAGDVIAVPDPSPDQVFLAQYRSDPVDAALPTPSGKIELFSETIAGFHLNDCKGHPVWFPPRDSVADAKSDFPLAMLSGQPKTRLHSQLDNGDYSLSHKIAGREPVLIHPEDAAERGIKSGDVVEMYNDRGRCLAGARVTDEIARGCVFLWTGAWFDPDFAAPKARDRHGNPNVLTHDLRTSSLTQSTAAHSAMIELRAFEGPIPSVRAHEPPPFESVQ
;
A
#
# COMPACT_ATOMS: atom_id res chain seq x y z
N MET A 1 -4.06 21.49 30.83
CA MET A 1 -3.15 22.11 29.84
C MET A 1 -4.04 22.95 28.94
N ASP A 2 -3.96 24.26 29.02
CA ASP A 2 -4.78 25.13 28.15
C ASP A 2 -4.16 25.17 26.74
N LEU A 3 -4.72 24.41 25.83
CA LEU A 3 -4.28 24.36 24.44
C LEU A 3 -5.04 25.40 23.62
N SER A 4 -4.84 26.69 23.94
CA SER A 4 -5.33 27.73 23.06
C SER A 4 -4.58 27.65 21.72
N GLY A 5 -5.27 27.94 20.58
CA GLY A 5 -4.63 27.95 19.26
C GLY A 5 -3.38 28.83 19.24
N ALA A 6 -3.40 29.96 19.95
CA ALA A 6 -2.28 30.87 20.07
C ALA A 6 -1.07 30.26 20.82
N SER A 7 -1.31 29.44 21.84
CA SER A 7 -0.20 28.76 22.53
C SER A 7 0.43 27.66 21.70
N PHE A 8 -0.35 27.01 20.83
CA PHE A 8 0.15 25.99 19.92
C PHE A 8 0.95 26.57 18.76
N THR A 9 0.47 27.68 18.19
CA THR A 9 1.12 28.32 17.04
C THR A 9 2.21 29.32 17.44
N GLU A 10 2.38 29.60 18.72
CA GLU A 10 3.27 30.69 19.25
C GLU A 10 2.94 32.06 18.64
N GLY A 11 1.69 32.25 18.19
CA GLY A 11 1.25 33.45 17.48
C GLY A 11 1.80 33.58 16.06
N LYS A 12 2.45 32.55 15.52
CA LYS A 12 3.05 32.51 14.18
C LYS A 12 2.03 32.09 13.13
N SER A 13 2.13 32.66 11.96
CA SER A 13 1.47 32.20 10.73
C SER A 13 2.23 31.00 10.14
N SER A 14 1.63 30.36 9.13
CA SER A 14 2.31 29.32 8.34
C SER A 14 3.57 29.84 7.67
N ASP A 15 3.55 31.07 7.17
CA ASP A 15 4.72 31.68 6.50
C ASP A 15 5.84 31.97 7.50
N ASP A 16 5.52 32.39 8.72
CA ASP A 16 6.52 32.58 9.79
C ASP A 16 7.20 31.25 10.14
N TRP A 17 6.43 30.16 10.22
CA TRP A 17 6.97 28.83 10.46
C TRP A 17 7.85 28.33 9.31
N LEU A 18 7.42 28.52 8.07
CA LEU A 18 8.22 28.15 6.90
C LEU A 18 9.53 28.92 6.84
N HIS A 19 9.49 30.22 7.14
CA HIS A 19 10.69 31.06 7.21
C HIS A 19 11.67 30.58 8.29
N GLU A 20 11.19 30.31 9.48
CA GLU A 20 12.02 29.81 10.58
C GLU A 20 12.64 28.45 10.27
N ILE A 21 11.88 27.53 9.67
CA ILE A 21 12.38 26.23 9.21
C ILE A 21 13.47 26.43 8.15
N TRP A 22 13.27 27.38 7.23
CA TRP A 22 14.27 27.68 6.20
C TRP A 22 15.57 28.25 6.80
N GLU A 23 15.49 29.19 7.71
CA GLU A 23 16.68 29.75 8.38
C GLU A 23 17.45 28.67 9.16
N THR A 24 16.73 27.81 9.89
CA THR A 24 17.33 26.65 10.57
C THR A 24 18.02 25.70 9.57
N THR A 25 17.43 25.51 8.39
CA THR A 25 17.99 24.67 7.34
C THR A 25 19.26 25.31 6.76
N ARG A 26 19.26 26.63 6.55
CA ARG A 26 20.43 27.37 6.07
C ARG A 26 21.61 27.28 7.05
N ASP A 27 21.34 27.43 8.35
CA ASP A 27 22.38 27.33 9.36
C ASP A 27 23.03 25.94 9.38
N ARG A 28 22.21 24.88 9.34
CA ARG A 28 22.70 23.49 9.27
C ARG A 28 23.46 23.20 7.97
N ALA A 29 23.01 23.75 6.86
CA ALA A 29 23.67 23.61 5.58
C ALA A 29 25.05 24.30 5.62
N ALA A 30 25.13 25.51 6.22
CA ALA A 30 26.38 26.23 6.35
C ALA A 30 27.40 25.48 7.23
N GLU A 31 26.95 24.82 8.30
CA GLU A 31 27.80 23.93 9.13
C GLU A 31 28.36 22.77 8.29
N ALA A 32 27.61 22.29 7.31
CA ALA A 32 28.04 21.25 6.36
C ALA A 32 28.81 21.80 5.14
N GLY A 33 29.12 23.12 5.12
CA GLY A 33 29.83 23.77 4.02
C GLY A 33 28.97 24.03 2.76
N VAL A 34 27.64 23.93 2.89
CA VAL A 34 26.69 24.20 1.79
C VAL A 34 26.08 25.59 1.96
N VAL A 35 26.17 26.42 0.94
CA VAL A 35 25.57 27.76 0.94
C VAL A 35 24.20 27.70 0.29
N LEU A 36 23.16 28.01 1.06
CA LEU A 36 21.78 28.13 0.57
C LEU A 36 21.38 29.61 0.44
N PRO A 37 20.48 29.99 -0.47
CA PRO A 37 20.03 31.36 -0.63
C PRO A 37 19.22 31.85 0.57
N ASP A 38 18.99 33.16 0.62
CA ASP A 38 18.07 33.73 1.60
C ASP A 38 16.61 33.35 1.34
N TRP A 39 15.75 33.62 2.31
CA TRP A 39 14.32 33.29 2.25
C TRP A 39 13.62 33.87 1.01
N GLN A 40 13.88 35.13 0.66
CA GLN A 40 13.21 35.79 -0.48
C GLN A 40 13.61 35.15 -1.82
N THR A 41 14.88 34.82 -1.96
CA THR A 41 15.39 34.12 -3.14
C THR A 41 14.84 32.70 -3.22
N PHE A 42 14.72 32.00 -2.07
CA PHE A 42 14.18 30.65 -2.01
C PHE A 42 12.73 30.59 -2.44
N ILE A 43 11.86 31.45 -1.88
CA ILE A 43 10.43 31.43 -2.21
C ILE A 43 10.10 31.94 -3.62
N ALA A 44 11.01 32.72 -4.20
CA ALA A 44 10.87 33.23 -5.59
C ALA A 44 11.43 32.24 -6.62
N GLY A 45 12.20 31.24 -6.21
CA GLY A 45 12.83 30.23 -7.06
C GLY A 45 12.00 28.97 -7.23
N ASP A 46 12.44 28.09 -8.14
CA ASP A 46 11.80 26.78 -8.36
C ASP A 46 12.39 25.72 -7.41
N VAL A 47 13.46 25.08 -7.83
CA VAL A 47 14.12 23.98 -7.11
C VAL A 47 15.58 24.33 -6.87
N ILE A 48 16.03 24.15 -5.64
CA ILE A 48 17.45 24.30 -5.29
C ILE A 48 18.12 22.94 -5.33
N ALA A 49 19.09 22.79 -6.21
CA ALA A 49 19.97 21.63 -6.21
C ALA A 49 20.98 21.79 -5.07
N VAL A 50 20.85 20.94 -4.04
CA VAL A 50 21.84 20.84 -2.98
C VAL A 50 22.98 19.98 -3.49
N PRO A 51 24.23 20.47 -3.53
CA PRO A 51 25.36 19.64 -3.92
C PRO A 51 25.51 18.50 -2.92
N ASP A 52 25.67 17.29 -3.41
CA ASP A 52 26.04 16.16 -2.56
C ASP A 52 27.56 16.22 -2.30
N PRO A 53 27.98 16.60 -1.09
CA PRO A 53 29.39 16.66 -0.75
C PRO A 53 29.99 15.28 -0.49
N SER A 54 29.15 14.24 -0.40
CA SER A 54 29.62 12.89 -0.13
C SER A 54 30.17 12.24 -1.39
N PRO A 55 31.34 11.57 -1.31
CA PRO A 55 31.78 10.72 -2.41
C PRO A 55 30.74 9.61 -2.63
N ASP A 56 30.65 9.11 -3.86
CA ASP A 56 29.80 7.99 -4.22
C ASP A 56 29.86 6.89 -3.16
N GLN A 57 28.76 6.69 -2.43
CA GLN A 57 28.68 5.65 -1.41
C GLN A 57 28.33 4.31 -2.06
N VAL A 58 29.32 3.50 -2.27
CA VAL A 58 29.10 2.13 -2.70
C VAL A 58 28.74 1.27 -1.49
N PHE A 59 27.59 0.60 -1.54
CA PHE A 59 27.14 -0.28 -0.46
C PHE A 59 28.19 -1.36 -0.13
N LEU A 60 28.52 -1.47 1.15
CA LEU A 60 29.54 -2.38 1.68
C LEU A 60 30.98 -2.16 1.10
N ALA A 61 31.33 -0.97 0.61
CA ALA A 61 32.65 -0.72 0.01
C ALA A 61 33.79 -1.02 0.98
N GLN A 62 33.70 -0.59 2.23
CA GLN A 62 34.71 -0.85 3.26
C GLN A 62 34.86 -2.35 3.55
N TYR A 63 33.74 -3.06 3.76
CA TYR A 63 33.76 -4.51 3.96
C TYR A 63 34.33 -5.26 2.74
N ARG A 64 34.05 -4.80 1.53
CA ARG A 64 34.58 -5.42 0.31
C ARG A 64 36.07 -5.21 0.13
N SER A 65 36.62 -4.08 0.56
CA SER A 65 38.05 -3.80 0.49
C SER A 65 38.83 -4.46 1.65
N ASP A 66 38.25 -4.49 2.84
CA ASP A 66 38.85 -5.14 4.02
C ASP A 66 37.77 -5.79 4.89
N PRO A 67 37.43 -7.07 4.65
CA PRO A 67 36.41 -7.76 5.42
C PRO A 67 36.80 -8.12 6.86
N VAL A 68 38.07 -7.89 7.25
CA VAL A 68 38.57 -8.14 8.60
C VAL A 68 38.42 -6.90 9.47
N ASP A 69 38.99 -5.77 9.04
CA ASP A 69 38.96 -4.54 9.80
C ASP A 69 37.60 -3.82 9.72
N ALA A 70 36.88 -3.98 8.59
CA ALA A 70 35.51 -3.49 8.40
C ALA A 70 34.49 -4.62 8.44
N ALA A 71 34.62 -5.53 9.40
CA ALA A 71 33.70 -6.65 9.58
C ALA A 71 32.24 -6.17 9.73
N LEU A 72 31.30 -6.94 9.22
CA LEU A 72 29.88 -6.64 9.35
C LEU A 72 29.40 -6.81 10.81
N PRO A 73 28.35 -6.09 11.23
CA PRO A 73 27.75 -6.23 12.56
C PRO A 73 26.88 -7.49 12.66
N THR A 74 27.42 -8.63 12.27
CA THR A 74 26.82 -9.95 12.35
C THR A 74 27.65 -10.83 13.29
N PRO A 75 27.10 -11.90 13.88
CA PRO A 75 27.84 -12.82 14.73
C PRO A 75 29.14 -13.36 14.11
N SER A 76 29.15 -13.60 12.80
CA SER A 76 30.33 -14.07 12.07
C SER A 76 31.23 -12.95 11.54
N GLY A 77 30.82 -11.69 11.63
CA GLY A 77 31.48 -10.57 10.96
C GLY A 77 31.35 -10.58 9.43
N LYS A 78 30.57 -11.50 8.87
CA LYS A 78 30.42 -11.76 7.43
C LYS A 78 28.95 -11.70 7.02
N ILE A 79 28.69 -11.77 5.71
CA ILE A 79 27.33 -12.00 5.18
C ILE A 79 26.88 -13.39 5.61
N GLU A 80 25.78 -13.46 6.37
CA GLU A 80 25.23 -14.72 6.85
C GLU A 80 24.08 -15.18 5.95
N LEU A 81 24.25 -16.33 5.32
CA LEU A 81 23.21 -17.01 4.54
C LEU A 81 22.37 -17.95 5.42
N PHE A 82 22.87 -18.27 6.61
CA PHE A 82 22.22 -19.07 7.62
C PHE A 82 22.35 -18.37 8.98
N SER A 83 21.23 -18.25 9.70
CA SER A 83 21.18 -17.69 11.06
C SER A 83 20.98 -18.80 12.08
N GLU A 84 22.01 -19.08 12.86
CA GLU A 84 21.93 -20.02 13.99
C GLU A 84 20.91 -19.58 15.03
N THR A 85 20.77 -18.27 15.23
CA THR A 85 19.77 -17.69 16.16
C THR A 85 18.36 -18.06 15.74
N ILE A 86 18.01 -17.85 14.46
CA ILE A 86 16.68 -18.19 13.95
C ILE A 86 16.46 -19.70 13.94
N ALA A 87 17.47 -20.48 13.54
CA ALA A 87 17.41 -21.93 13.56
C ALA A 87 17.15 -22.46 14.98
N GLY A 88 17.77 -21.82 15.98
CA GLY A 88 17.60 -22.16 17.40
C GLY A 88 16.19 -21.94 17.95
N PHE A 89 15.31 -21.19 17.26
CA PHE A 89 13.90 -21.08 17.63
C PHE A 89 13.07 -22.31 17.25
N HIS A 90 13.58 -23.21 16.44
CA HIS A 90 12.93 -24.47 16.01
C HIS A 90 11.55 -24.26 15.36
N LEU A 91 11.35 -23.14 14.66
CA LEU A 91 10.10 -22.82 13.99
C LEU A 91 9.98 -23.59 12.66
N ASN A 92 8.80 -24.18 12.41
CA ASN A 92 8.57 -24.94 11.18
C ASN A 92 8.46 -24.05 9.95
N ASP A 93 7.91 -22.86 10.11
CA ASP A 93 7.62 -21.87 9.08
C ASP A 93 8.65 -20.73 9.00
N CYS A 94 9.74 -20.82 9.78
CA CYS A 94 10.84 -19.87 9.73
C CYS A 94 12.15 -20.61 10.05
N LYS A 95 12.86 -21.03 9.02
CA LYS A 95 14.14 -21.73 9.13
C LYS A 95 15.29 -20.73 9.29
N GLY A 96 16.48 -21.20 9.60
CA GLY A 96 17.67 -20.35 9.71
C GLY A 96 18.15 -19.77 8.37
N HIS A 97 17.52 -20.09 7.26
CA HIS A 97 17.83 -19.61 5.91
C HIS A 97 16.53 -19.40 5.10
N PRO A 98 16.57 -18.64 4.01
CA PRO A 98 15.42 -18.49 3.12
C PRO A 98 14.96 -19.84 2.57
N VAL A 99 13.68 -20.16 2.75
CA VAL A 99 13.05 -21.39 2.27
C VAL A 99 11.74 -21.00 1.57
N TRP A 100 11.51 -21.60 0.42
CA TRP A 100 10.22 -21.45 -0.24
C TRP A 100 9.20 -22.38 0.43
N PHE A 101 8.04 -21.81 0.76
CA PHE A 101 6.87 -22.55 1.19
C PHE A 101 5.75 -22.31 0.17
N PRO A 102 4.96 -23.33 -0.19
CA PRO A 102 3.82 -23.14 -1.07
C PRO A 102 2.84 -22.16 -0.42
N PRO A 103 2.32 -21.16 -1.16
CA PRO A 103 1.25 -20.31 -0.66
C PRO A 103 0.02 -21.15 -0.35
N ARG A 104 -0.80 -20.71 0.59
CA ARG A 104 -2.02 -21.43 0.99
C ARG A 104 -3.06 -21.47 -0.13
N ASP A 105 -3.23 -20.34 -0.85
CA ASP A 105 -4.02 -20.25 -2.06
C ASP A 105 -3.06 -20.15 -3.25
N SER A 106 -3.17 -21.04 -4.20
CA SER A 106 -2.26 -21.11 -5.34
C SER A 106 -3.00 -21.48 -6.60
N VAL A 107 -2.59 -20.90 -7.72
CA VAL A 107 -3.08 -21.31 -9.06
C VAL A 107 -2.83 -22.79 -9.34
N ALA A 108 -1.75 -23.36 -8.77
CA ALA A 108 -1.45 -24.78 -8.90
C ALA A 108 -2.46 -25.68 -8.16
N ASP A 109 -3.09 -25.16 -7.12
CA ASP A 109 -4.11 -25.84 -6.32
C ASP A 109 -5.53 -25.43 -6.74
N ALA A 110 -5.67 -24.69 -7.84
CA ALA A 110 -6.92 -24.12 -8.30
C ALA A 110 -7.99 -25.23 -8.52
N LYS A 111 -8.60 -25.66 -7.44
CA LYS A 111 -9.85 -26.37 -7.46
C LYS A 111 -10.93 -25.36 -7.76
N SER A 112 -11.19 -25.22 -9.04
CA SER A 112 -12.46 -24.94 -9.68
C SER A 112 -13.36 -23.77 -9.23
N ASP A 113 -13.62 -23.54 -7.97
CA ASP A 113 -14.61 -22.53 -7.55
C ASP A 113 -14.07 -21.10 -7.52
N PHE A 114 -12.74 -20.94 -7.39
CA PHE A 114 -12.05 -19.65 -7.35
C PHE A 114 -10.79 -19.69 -8.23
N PRO A 115 -10.96 -19.65 -9.57
CA PRO A 115 -9.86 -19.93 -10.51
C PRO A 115 -8.92 -18.75 -10.76
N LEU A 116 -9.28 -17.55 -10.31
CA LEU A 116 -8.52 -16.33 -10.61
C LEU A 116 -7.60 -15.93 -9.44
N ALA A 117 -6.34 -15.73 -9.73
CA ALA A 117 -5.39 -15.18 -8.77
C ALA A 117 -5.60 -13.67 -8.62
N MET A 118 -5.93 -13.20 -7.43
CA MET A 118 -6.03 -11.77 -7.13
C MET A 118 -4.67 -11.22 -6.70
N LEU A 119 -4.16 -10.29 -7.49
CA LEU A 119 -3.03 -9.44 -7.16
C LEU A 119 -3.54 -8.12 -6.59
N SER A 120 -2.80 -7.54 -5.67
CA SER A 120 -3.15 -6.27 -5.05
C SER A 120 -1.89 -5.43 -4.81
N GLY A 121 -1.95 -4.15 -5.10
CA GLY A 121 -0.82 -3.24 -4.96
C GLY A 121 -1.26 -1.81 -4.68
N GLN A 122 -0.29 -0.92 -4.51
CA GLN A 122 -0.56 0.49 -4.22
C GLN A 122 -1.11 1.21 -5.45
N PRO A 123 -2.19 1.98 -5.32
CA PRO A 123 -2.70 2.80 -6.41
C PRO A 123 -1.77 3.99 -6.70
N LYS A 124 -1.72 4.41 -7.96
CA LYS A 124 -0.97 5.63 -8.37
C LYS A 124 -1.67 6.93 -7.94
N THR A 125 -2.93 6.85 -7.53
CA THR A 125 -3.80 8.01 -7.30
C THR A 125 -3.81 8.48 -5.86
N ARG A 126 -3.24 7.71 -4.94
CA ARG A 126 -3.20 8.01 -3.50
C ARG A 126 -2.16 7.14 -2.79
N LEU A 127 -1.86 7.45 -1.55
CA LEU A 127 -1.00 6.64 -0.69
C LEU A 127 -1.86 5.77 0.24
N HIS A 128 -1.85 4.45 0.04
CA HIS A 128 -2.71 3.52 0.79
C HIS A 128 -4.19 3.95 0.73
N SER A 129 -4.79 4.25 1.88
CA SER A 129 -6.17 4.75 2.01
C SER A 129 -6.27 6.27 2.20
N GLN A 130 -5.13 6.96 2.23
CA GLN A 130 -5.12 8.41 2.42
C GLN A 130 -5.59 9.11 1.15
N LEU A 131 -6.50 10.07 1.31
CA LEU A 131 -7.12 10.80 0.20
C LEU A 131 -7.87 9.90 -0.79
N ASP A 132 -8.41 8.76 -0.34
CA ASP A 132 -9.29 7.92 -1.16
C ASP A 132 -10.54 8.70 -1.62
N ASN A 133 -10.99 9.66 -0.81
CA ASN A 133 -12.07 10.62 -1.10
C ASN A 133 -11.62 11.86 -1.87
N GLY A 134 -10.35 12.01 -2.22
CA GLY A 134 -9.84 13.14 -2.98
C GLY A 134 -10.24 13.08 -4.46
N ASP A 135 -10.44 14.23 -5.11
CA ASP A 135 -10.93 14.35 -6.48
C ASP A 135 -10.09 13.52 -7.48
N TYR A 136 -8.78 13.52 -7.31
CA TYR A 136 -7.89 12.73 -8.17
C TYR A 136 -8.11 11.22 -8.01
N SER A 137 -8.30 10.72 -6.79
CA SER A 137 -8.63 9.32 -6.55
C SER A 137 -10.02 8.99 -7.11
N LEU A 138 -11.01 9.84 -6.85
CA LEU A 138 -12.39 9.66 -7.32
C LEU A 138 -12.49 9.63 -8.85
N SER A 139 -11.73 10.47 -9.56
CA SER A 139 -11.73 10.51 -11.03
C SER A 139 -11.26 9.21 -11.69
N HIS A 140 -10.56 8.35 -10.96
CA HIS A 140 -10.08 7.05 -11.46
C HIS A 140 -10.97 5.87 -11.10
N LYS A 141 -11.99 6.10 -10.26
CA LYS A 141 -12.95 5.05 -9.90
C LYS A 141 -13.95 4.81 -11.03
N ILE A 142 -14.45 3.59 -11.11
CA ILE A 142 -15.47 3.17 -12.07
C ILE A 142 -16.78 2.95 -11.30
N ALA A 143 -17.84 3.67 -11.66
CA ALA A 143 -19.09 3.67 -10.92
C ALA A 143 -18.90 3.91 -9.41
N GLY A 144 -17.96 4.79 -9.04
CA GLY A 144 -17.60 5.12 -7.65
C GLY A 144 -16.79 4.04 -6.91
N ARG A 145 -16.35 2.98 -7.59
CA ARG A 145 -15.65 1.82 -7.02
C ARG A 145 -14.22 1.73 -7.49
N GLU A 146 -13.39 1.07 -6.71
CA GLU A 146 -12.03 0.75 -7.11
C GLU A 146 -12.05 -0.09 -8.41
N PRO A 147 -11.21 0.26 -9.41
CA PRO A 147 -11.12 -0.54 -10.62
C PRO A 147 -10.48 -1.91 -10.34
N VAL A 148 -11.02 -2.95 -10.98
CA VAL A 148 -10.35 -4.24 -11.09
C VAL A 148 -9.92 -4.48 -12.54
N LEU A 149 -8.63 -4.78 -12.75
CA LEU A 149 -8.10 -5.15 -14.06
C LEU A 149 -8.42 -6.61 -14.35
N ILE A 150 -8.95 -6.89 -15.54
CA ILE A 150 -9.40 -8.21 -15.94
C ILE A 150 -8.89 -8.48 -17.35
N HIS A 151 -8.26 -9.64 -17.58
CA HIS A 151 -7.84 -10.03 -18.93
C HIS A 151 -9.04 -10.18 -19.87
N PRO A 152 -8.93 -9.79 -21.17
CA PRO A 152 -10.06 -9.85 -22.11
C PRO A 152 -10.73 -11.20 -22.23
N GLU A 153 -9.97 -12.30 -22.23
CA GLU A 153 -10.52 -13.66 -22.30
C GLU A 153 -11.28 -14.03 -21.02
N ASP A 154 -10.73 -13.72 -19.84
CA ASP A 154 -11.39 -13.97 -18.56
C ASP A 154 -12.69 -13.17 -18.42
N ALA A 155 -12.69 -11.94 -18.93
CA ALA A 155 -13.87 -11.08 -18.96
C ALA A 155 -14.95 -11.63 -19.94
N ALA A 156 -14.53 -12.07 -21.13
CA ALA A 156 -15.43 -12.63 -22.14
C ALA A 156 -16.11 -13.92 -21.66
N GLU A 157 -15.36 -14.82 -21.00
CA GLU A 157 -15.90 -16.06 -20.41
C GLU A 157 -17.00 -15.78 -19.37
N ARG A 158 -17.01 -14.58 -18.75
CA ARG A 158 -17.96 -14.14 -17.72
C ARG A 158 -18.98 -13.10 -18.21
N GLY A 159 -18.94 -12.76 -19.49
CA GLY A 159 -19.84 -11.76 -20.09
C GLY A 159 -19.62 -10.34 -19.55
N ILE A 160 -18.41 -10.01 -19.03
CA ILE A 160 -18.06 -8.75 -18.41
C ILE A 160 -17.47 -7.80 -19.45
N LYS A 161 -17.81 -6.51 -19.33
CA LYS A 161 -17.29 -5.42 -20.15
C LYS A 161 -16.67 -4.33 -19.29
N SER A 162 -15.76 -3.54 -19.87
CA SER A 162 -15.24 -2.36 -19.17
C SER A 162 -16.38 -1.40 -18.82
N GLY A 163 -16.37 -0.94 -17.58
CA GLY A 163 -17.40 -0.07 -17.01
C GLY A 163 -18.47 -0.80 -16.20
N ASP A 164 -18.57 -2.12 -16.33
CA ASP A 164 -19.51 -2.91 -15.54
C ASP A 164 -19.12 -2.89 -14.05
N VAL A 165 -20.13 -3.00 -13.19
CA VAL A 165 -19.89 -3.34 -11.78
C VAL A 165 -19.84 -4.86 -11.67
N VAL A 166 -18.77 -5.36 -11.04
CA VAL A 166 -18.56 -6.80 -10.82
C VAL A 166 -18.54 -7.11 -9.33
N GLU A 167 -19.00 -8.31 -9.00
CA GLU A 167 -18.82 -8.89 -7.66
C GLU A 167 -17.64 -9.84 -7.69
N MET A 168 -16.62 -9.54 -6.89
CA MET A 168 -15.48 -10.41 -6.61
C MET A 168 -15.77 -11.17 -5.32
N TYR A 169 -15.51 -12.47 -5.27
CA TYR A 169 -15.84 -13.25 -4.09
C TYR A 169 -14.98 -14.51 -3.94
N ASN A 170 -14.93 -14.99 -2.71
CA ASN A 170 -14.43 -16.30 -2.31
C ASN A 170 -15.11 -16.75 -1.00
N ASP A 171 -14.56 -17.77 -0.35
CA ASP A 171 -15.11 -18.28 0.93
C ASP A 171 -15.05 -17.25 2.06
N ARG A 172 -14.10 -16.30 2.00
CA ARG A 172 -13.85 -15.31 3.05
C ARG A 172 -14.81 -14.13 2.99
N GLY A 173 -15.07 -13.63 1.78
CA GLY A 173 -15.89 -12.44 1.64
C GLY A 173 -16.27 -12.10 0.20
N ARG A 174 -16.81 -10.88 0.05
CA ARG A 174 -17.28 -10.33 -1.22
C ARG A 174 -17.02 -8.85 -1.30
N CYS A 175 -16.66 -8.34 -2.46
CA CYS A 175 -16.65 -6.90 -2.73
C CYS A 175 -17.15 -6.58 -4.14
N LEU A 176 -17.65 -5.36 -4.31
CA LEU A 176 -17.99 -4.80 -5.63
C LEU A 176 -16.85 -3.94 -6.12
N ALA A 177 -16.47 -4.13 -7.39
CA ALA A 177 -15.44 -3.35 -8.05
C ALA A 177 -15.93 -2.88 -9.43
N GLY A 178 -15.27 -1.89 -10.02
CA GLY A 178 -15.55 -1.47 -11.39
C GLY A 178 -14.63 -2.21 -12.37
N ALA A 179 -15.19 -2.87 -13.39
CA ALA A 179 -14.42 -3.64 -14.35
C ALA A 179 -13.61 -2.75 -15.30
N ARG A 180 -12.31 -3.03 -15.44
CA ARG A 180 -11.44 -2.51 -16.50
C ARG A 180 -10.85 -3.70 -17.24
N VAL A 181 -11.37 -3.97 -18.44
CA VAL A 181 -10.85 -5.05 -19.30
C VAL A 181 -9.60 -4.53 -20.01
N THR A 182 -8.47 -5.23 -19.86
CA THR A 182 -7.17 -4.84 -20.39
C THR A 182 -6.24 -6.05 -20.54
N ASP A 183 -5.37 -6.01 -21.54
CA ASP A 183 -4.29 -6.99 -21.76
C ASP A 183 -3.02 -6.71 -20.93
N GLU A 184 -3.04 -5.67 -20.08
CA GLU A 184 -1.96 -5.38 -19.15
C GLU A 184 -1.87 -6.39 -17.98
N ILE A 185 -2.86 -7.25 -17.81
CA ILE A 185 -2.90 -8.33 -16.82
C ILE A 185 -2.87 -9.69 -17.47
N ALA A 186 -2.15 -10.65 -16.92
CA ALA A 186 -2.11 -12.01 -17.44
C ALA A 186 -3.47 -12.72 -17.28
N ARG A 187 -3.82 -13.60 -18.22
CA ARG A 187 -4.98 -14.48 -18.12
C ARG A 187 -4.91 -15.33 -16.85
N GLY A 188 -6.04 -15.52 -16.19
CA GLY A 188 -6.14 -16.21 -14.90
C GLY A 188 -5.74 -15.34 -13.69
N CYS A 189 -5.43 -14.05 -13.93
CA CYS A 189 -5.11 -13.07 -12.88
C CYS A 189 -6.05 -11.88 -12.97
N VAL A 190 -6.32 -11.29 -11.82
CA VAL A 190 -6.98 -9.99 -11.70
C VAL A 190 -6.16 -9.08 -10.78
N PHE A 191 -6.27 -7.78 -10.97
CA PHE A 191 -5.58 -6.83 -10.11
C PHE A 191 -6.57 -5.83 -9.51
N LEU A 192 -6.66 -5.79 -8.19
CA LEU A 192 -7.48 -4.85 -7.43
C LEU A 192 -6.58 -4.02 -6.51
N TRP A 193 -6.64 -2.69 -6.65
CA TRP A 193 -5.81 -1.78 -5.87
C TRP A 193 -6.15 -1.80 -4.38
N THR A 194 -5.13 -1.65 -3.52
CA THR A 194 -5.33 -1.51 -2.07
C THR A 194 -5.87 -0.13 -1.70
N GLY A 195 -6.38 -0.01 -0.46
CA GLY A 195 -6.66 1.27 0.17
C GLY A 195 -8.05 1.86 -0.08
N ALA A 196 -8.92 1.18 -0.83
CA ALA A 196 -10.33 1.56 -0.85
C ALA A 196 -10.94 1.48 0.55
N TRP A 197 -11.64 2.52 1.00
CA TRP A 197 -12.27 2.52 2.31
C TRP A 197 -13.36 1.46 2.39
N PHE A 198 -13.39 0.75 3.51
CA PHE A 198 -14.37 -0.31 3.74
C PHE A 198 -15.79 0.25 3.85
N ASP A 199 -16.69 -0.23 2.99
CA ASP A 199 -18.09 0.17 2.92
C ASP A 199 -19.01 -1.06 2.97
N PRO A 200 -19.27 -1.61 4.16
CA PRO A 200 -20.01 -2.85 4.29
C PRO A 200 -21.49 -2.70 3.99
N ASP A 201 -22.03 -3.63 3.21
CA ASP A 201 -23.46 -3.89 3.04
C ASP A 201 -23.87 -5.10 3.88
N PHE A 202 -24.36 -4.83 5.09
CA PHE A 202 -24.80 -5.88 6.01
C PHE A 202 -26.15 -6.50 5.62
N ALA A 203 -26.89 -5.91 4.69
CA ALA A 203 -28.13 -6.49 4.19
C ALA A 203 -27.86 -7.63 3.18
N ALA A 204 -26.67 -7.71 2.61
CA ALA A 204 -26.27 -8.80 1.73
C ALA A 204 -25.98 -10.08 2.54
N PRO A 205 -26.29 -11.28 2.00
CA PRO A 205 -25.85 -12.54 2.59
C PRO A 205 -24.30 -12.59 2.63
N LYS A 206 -23.68 -12.69 3.78
CA LYS A 206 -22.27 -12.37 4.07
C LYS A 206 -21.99 -10.91 3.70
N ALA A 207 -21.64 -10.10 4.69
CA ALA A 207 -21.34 -8.67 4.50
C ALA A 207 -20.47 -8.47 3.27
N ARG A 208 -20.97 -7.63 2.34
CA ARG A 208 -20.30 -7.34 1.08
C ARG A 208 -19.75 -5.93 1.13
N ASP A 209 -18.49 -5.74 0.81
CA ASP A 209 -17.96 -4.42 0.61
C ASP A 209 -18.48 -3.82 -0.72
N ARG A 210 -18.92 -2.55 -0.70
CA ARG A 210 -19.49 -1.86 -1.86
C ARG A 210 -18.46 -1.11 -2.68
N HIS A 211 -17.24 -0.94 -2.16
CA HIS A 211 -16.30 0.05 -2.66
C HIS A 211 -15.05 -0.54 -3.35
N GLY A 212 -14.79 -1.85 -3.18
CA GLY A 212 -13.64 -2.53 -3.79
C GLY A 212 -12.45 -2.67 -2.83
N ASN A 213 -12.72 -2.95 -1.57
CA ASN A 213 -11.66 -3.23 -0.59
C ASN A 213 -11.20 -4.70 -0.70
N PRO A 214 -9.95 -4.96 -1.16
CA PRO A 214 -9.45 -6.33 -1.34
C PRO A 214 -9.29 -7.11 -0.03
N ASN A 215 -9.19 -6.42 1.11
CA ASN A 215 -8.96 -7.08 2.40
C ASN A 215 -10.07 -8.05 2.81
N VAL A 216 -11.29 -7.87 2.27
CA VAL A 216 -12.39 -8.81 2.52
C VAL A 216 -12.21 -10.16 1.84
N LEU A 217 -11.27 -10.26 0.88
CA LEU A 217 -10.98 -11.45 0.09
C LEU A 217 -9.67 -12.13 0.51
N THR A 218 -8.84 -11.47 1.32
CA THR A 218 -7.52 -11.96 1.72
C THR A 218 -7.59 -12.77 3.02
N HIS A 219 -6.53 -13.54 3.28
CA HIS A 219 -6.37 -14.22 4.56
C HIS A 219 -5.91 -13.24 5.64
N ASP A 220 -6.43 -13.40 6.84
CA ASP A 220 -5.90 -12.81 8.06
C ASP A 220 -4.84 -13.75 8.66
N LEU A 221 -3.68 -13.81 8.00
CA LEU A 221 -2.57 -14.67 8.38
C LEU A 221 -1.28 -13.87 8.45
N ARG A 222 -0.48 -14.18 9.46
CA ARG A 222 0.90 -13.69 9.56
C ARG A 222 1.81 -14.39 8.53
N THR A 223 2.92 -13.75 8.17
CA THR A 223 3.92 -14.32 7.25
C THR A 223 4.65 -15.51 7.85
N SER A 224 4.93 -15.48 9.15
CA SER A 224 5.54 -16.59 9.88
C SER A 224 5.28 -16.51 11.39
N SER A 225 5.66 -17.54 12.11
CA SER A 225 5.63 -17.53 13.58
C SER A 225 6.59 -16.50 14.19
N LEU A 226 7.60 -16.06 13.45
CA LEU A 226 8.57 -15.06 13.90
C LEU A 226 8.15 -13.63 13.59
N THR A 227 7.46 -13.41 12.45
CA THR A 227 7.05 -12.07 12.01
C THR A 227 5.54 -11.98 11.81
N GLN A 228 4.98 -10.80 12.09
CA GLN A 228 3.55 -10.51 12.00
C GLN A 228 3.18 -9.73 10.72
N SER A 229 4.06 -9.69 9.71
CA SER A 229 3.78 -9.06 8.44
C SER A 229 2.61 -9.73 7.71
N THR A 230 1.99 -9.01 6.79
CA THR A 230 0.84 -9.53 6.02
C THR A 230 1.25 -10.59 5.01
N ALA A 231 0.40 -11.58 4.79
CA ALA A 231 0.52 -12.60 3.74
C ALA A 231 -0.65 -12.49 2.73
N ALA A 232 -1.01 -11.24 2.37
CA ALA A 232 -2.24 -10.93 1.66
C ALA A 232 -2.19 -11.14 0.13
N HIS A 233 -1.02 -11.44 -0.45
CA HIS A 233 -0.83 -11.48 -1.91
C HIS A 233 -1.09 -12.84 -2.57
N SER A 234 -1.68 -13.79 -1.86
CA SER A 234 -2.05 -15.09 -2.40
C SER A 234 -3.54 -15.36 -2.13
N ALA A 235 -4.41 -14.64 -2.80
CA ALA A 235 -5.86 -14.87 -2.70
C ALA A 235 -6.40 -15.37 -4.03
N MET A 236 -7.09 -16.50 -4.00
CA MET A 236 -7.86 -17.00 -5.13
C MET A 236 -9.30 -16.51 -5.02
N ILE A 237 -9.88 -16.07 -6.14
CA ILE A 237 -11.23 -15.51 -6.21
C ILE A 237 -11.96 -15.98 -7.47
N GLU A 238 -13.25 -15.74 -7.49
CA GLU A 238 -14.08 -15.71 -8.69
C GLU A 238 -14.72 -14.31 -8.79
N LEU A 239 -15.09 -13.91 -10.01
CA LEU A 239 -15.81 -12.67 -10.27
C LEU A 239 -16.96 -12.92 -11.26
N ARG A 240 -18.00 -12.11 -11.14
CA ARG A 240 -19.14 -12.13 -12.04
C ARG A 240 -19.71 -10.73 -12.24
N ALA A 241 -20.40 -10.49 -13.32
CA ALA A 241 -21.19 -9.28 -13.50
C ALA A 241 -22.18 -9.17 -12.34
N PHE A 242 -22.30 -7.96 -11.76
CA PHE A 242 -23.25 -7.72 -10.69
C PHE A 242 -24.66 -7.56 -11.26
N GLU A 243 -25.58 -8.36 -10.78
CA GLU A 243 -26.98 -8.33 -11.21
C GLU A 243 -27.87 -7.58 -10.21
N GLY A 244 -28.82 -6.85 -10.72
CA GLY A 244 -29.80 -6.10 -9.93
C GLY A 244 -29.38 -4.64 -9.66
N PRO A 245 -30.10 -3.96 -8.73
CA PRO A 245 -29.83 -2.57 -8.40
C PRO A 245 -28.42 -2.42 -7.79
N ILE A 246 -27.60 -1.58 -8.43
CA ILE A 246 -26.23 -1.30 -7.95
C ILE A 246 -26.34 -0.44 -6.68
N PRO A 247 -25.85 -0.91 -5.50
CA PRO A 247 -25.93 -0.14 -4.28
C PRO A 247 -25.03 1.09 -4.36
N SER A 248 -25.46 2.21 -3.77
CA SER A 248 -24.62 3.41 -3.66
C SER A 248 -23.42 3.15 -2.77
N VAL A 249 -22.29 3.74 -3.14
CA VAL A 249 -21.08 3.77 -2.29
C VAL A 249 -21.31 4.84 -1.22
N ARG A 250 -21.05 4.50 0.04
CA ARG A 250 -21.18 5.35 1.21
C ARG A 250 -19.88 5.57 1.98
N ALA A 251 -18.80 5.00 1.49
CA ALA A 251 -17.50 5.01 2.13
C ALA A 251 -17.02 6.42 2.56
N HIS A 252 -17.42 7.45 1.81
CA HIS A 252 -16.98 8.83 2.04
C HIS A 252 -18.07 9.70 2.68
N GLU A 253 -19.24 9.15 3.00
CA GLU A 253 -20.27 9.87 3.73
C GLU A 253 -19.80 10.14 5.17
N PRO A 254 -19.95 11.37 5.69
CA PRO A 254 -19.65 11.65 7.07
C PRO A 254 -20.57 10.83 7.99
N PRO A 255 -20.10 10.43 9.18
CA PRO A 255 -20.98 9.79 10.15
C PRO A 255 -22.12 10.72 10.54
N PRO A 256 -23.30 10.19 10.89
CA PRO A 256 -24.39 11.02 11.40
C PRO A 256 -23.93 11.70 12.69
N PHE A 257 -24.04 13.02 12.75
CA PHE A 257 -23.81 13.77 13.98
C PHE A 257 -25.12 13.83 14.76
N GLU A 258 -25.14 13.27 15.96
CA GLU A 258 -26.18 13.56 16.91
C GLU A 258 -25.91 14.94 17.53
N SER A 259 -26.85 15.87 17.37
CA SER A 259 -26.79 17.13 18.11
C SER A 259 -26.97 16.80 19.60
N VAL A 260 -25.90 16.95 20.38
CA VAL A 260 -26.00 16.94 21.84
C VAL A 260 -26.88 18.13 22.22
N GLN A 261 -28.11 17.86 22.71
CA GLN A 261 -29.01 18.86 23.28
C GLN A 261 -28.51 19.30 24.65
#